data_73a4a30d90dba2ae9d596456cd70d5f0
#
_entry.id   73a4a30d90dba2ae9d596456cd70d5f0
#
_cell.length_a   1.000
_cell.length_b   1.000
_cell.length_c   1.000
_cell.angle_alpha   90.00
_cell.angle_beta   90.00
_cell.angle_gamma   90.00
#
_symmetry.space_group_name_H-M   'P 1'
#
loop_
_entity.id
_entity.type
_entity.pdbx_description
1 polymer ?
#
loop_
_entity_poly.entity_id
_entity_poly.type
_entity_poly.pdbx_seq_one_letter_code
_entity_poly.pdbx_strand_id
1 'polypeptide(L)'
;NSTGNPYNTWHSPFNTGSQFVLAYEAGADIINMDIKQQATLVPKGFGCAGMNGINSAGAHELNALGERFMGRYHPMMENCPRQFQVGGTYQQQVEGNGPPFYMEMRHIDAESLRHLQYTLMPGDKATFLDYCEQRGVDFATAPMEVELSEIEFSGMLATDDGFRSTVPGLYNGCVFYTFSGSMCSGYLAGRSAASEAGAVPDLDGLEAEIEAERARIAAPLAPRG
;
A
#
# COMPACT_ATOMS: atom_id res chain seq x y z
N ASN A 1 -1.13 6.39 -2.22
CA ASN A 1 0.28 6.08 -2.01
C ASN A 1 0.90 6.90 -0.93
N SER A 2 1.75 6.29 -0.16
CA SER A 2 2.15 6.73 1.16
C SER A 2 3.56 7.31 1.20
N THR A 3 3.90 8.16 0.28
CA THR A 3 5.14 8.92 0.38
C THR A 3 5.06 9.97 1.50
N GLY A 4 6.11 10.07 2.28
CA GLY A 4 6.21 11.07 3.33
C GLY A 4 5.64 10.67 4.69
N ASN A 5 5.31 9.41 4.92
CA ASN A 5 4.99 8.90 6.24
C ASN A 5 6.23 8.25 6.91
N PRO A 6 6.21 8.06 8.24
CA PRO A 6 7.33 7.48 8.98
C PRO A 6 7.45 5.96 8.84
N TYR A 7 6.49 5.28 8.22
CA TYR A 7 6.46 3.84 8.08
C TYR A 7 6.99 3.40 6.72
N ASN A 8 7.49 2.17 6.65
CA ASN A 8 7.86 1.54 5.40
C ASN A 8 6.61 1.31 4.53
N THR A 9 6.75 1.36 3.22
CA THR A 9 5.62 1.27 2.29
C THR A 9 5.74 0.07 1.37
N TRP A 10 4.58 -0.53 1.04
CA TRP A 10 4.52 -1.63 0.09
C TRP A 10 4.73 -1.19 -1.35
N HIS A 11 4.06 -0.10 -1.70
CA HIS A 11 3.99 0.38 -3.07
C HIS A 11 5.16 1.29 -3.40
N SER A 12 5.34 1.51 -4.70
CA SER A 12 6.38 2.38 -5.21
C SER A 12 6.33 3.78 -4.56
N PRO A 13 7.43 4.27 -4.00
CA PRO A 13 7.50 5.61 -3.42
C PRO A 13 7.35 6.74 -4.45
N PHE A 14 7.45 6.42 -5.75
CA PHE A 14 7.29 7.39 -6.84
C PHE A 14 5.83 7.70 -7.16
N ASN A 15 4.91 7.01 -6.55
CA ASN A 15 3.48 7.26 -6.71
C ASN A 15 3.04 8.37 -5.74
N THR A 16 3.20 9.61 -6.14
CA THR A 16 3.13 10.81 -5.29
C THR A 16 1.72 11.40 -5.14
N GLY A 17 0.70 10.77 -5.74
CA GLY A 17 -0.69 11.24 -5.62
C GLY A 17 -1.07 12.36 -6.59
N SER A 18 -0.32 12.57 -7.65
CA SER A 18 -0.60 13.63 -8.65
C SER A 18 -2.02 13.55 -9.21
N GLN A 19 -2.60 12.35 -9.33
CA GLN A 19 -3.99 12.15 -9.76
C GLN A 19 -5.01 12.84 -8.83
N PHE A 20 -4.74 12.92 -7.53
CA PHE A 20 -5.61 13.64 -6.59
C PHE A 20 -5.52 15.15 -6.80
N VAL A 21 -4.31 15.65 -7.05
CA VAL A 21 -4.09 17.07 -7.33
C VAL A 21 -4.81 17.47 -8.59
N LEU A 22 -4.64 16.71 -9.68
CA LEU A 22 -5.33 16.98 -10.96
C LEU A 22 -6.85 16.99 -10.81
N ALA A 23 -7.40 16.02 -10.09
CA ALA A 23 -8.83 15.94 -9.85
C ALA A 23 -9.34 17.11 -8.98
N TYR A 24 -8.59 17.48 -7.95
CA TYR A 24 -8.90 18.61 -7.07
C TYR A 24 -8.85 19.93 -7.83
N GLU A 25 -7.83 20.16 -8.63
CA GLU A 25 -7.70 21.37 -9.46
C GLU A 25 -8.81 21.46 -10.51
N ALA A 26 -9.31 20.32 -10.99
CA ALA A 26 -10.49 20.27 -11.86
C ALA A 26 -11.81 20.55 -11.10
N GLY A 27 -11.79 20.67 -9.79
CA GLY A 27 -12.96 20.93 -8.95
C GLY A 27 -13.72 19.67 -8.51
N ALA A 28 -13.12 18.49 -8.61
CA ALA A 28 -13.75 17.25 -8.13
C ALA A 28 -13.68 17.12 -6.62
N ASP A 29 -14.74 16.60 -6.03
CA ASP A 29 -14.76 16.25 -4.62
C ASP A 29 -13.89 15.02 -4.35
N ILE A 30 -13.03 15.12 -3.33
CA ILE A 30 -12.17 14.04 -2.86
C ILE A 30 -12.61 13.65 -1.45
N ILE A 31 -12.72 12.35 -1.20
CA ILE A 31 -13.17 11.79 0.07
C ILE A 31 -12.13 10.87 0.68
N ASN A 32 -12.23 10.62 1.99
CA ASN A 32 -11.40 9.68 2.76
C ASN A 32 -9.88 9.98 2.75
N MET A 33 -9.47 11.22 2.54
CA MET A 33 -8.05 11.61 2.50
C MET A 33 -7.36 11.50 3.86
N ASP A 34 -8.11 11.45 4.93
CA ASP A 34 -7.65 11.29 6.32
C ASP A 34 -7.49 9.81 6.73
N ILE A 35 -8.00 8.88 5.92
CA ILE A 35 -7.95 7.45 6.23
C ILE A 35 -6.71 6.83 5.59
N LYS A 36 -5.81 6.33 6.42
CA LYS A 36 -4.65 5.54 6.02
C LYS A 36 -4.89 4.06 6.28
N GLN A 37 -4.57 3.24 5.28
CA GLN A 37 -4.56 1.80 5.45
C GLN A 37 -3.16 1.34 5.85
N GLN A 38 -3.07 0.72 7.02
CA GLN A 38 -1.86 0.03 7.42
C GLN A 38 -1.89 -1.40 6.91
N ALA A 39 -0.73 -1.86 6.42
CA ALA A 39 -0.51 -3.26 6.12
C ALA A 39 -0.32 -4.05 7.42
N THR A 40 -0.27 -5.36 7.29
CA THR A 40 0.38 -6.19 8.29
C THR A 40 1.86 -5.81 8.38
N LEU A 41 2.57 -6.39 9.34
CA LEU A 41 4.02 -6.21 9.46
C LEU A 41 4.75 -6.52 8.15
N VAL A 42 5.85 -5.85 7.93
CA VAL A 42 6.77 -6.13 6.82
C VAL A 42 8.17 -6.40 7.36
N PRO A 43 9.03 -7.07 6.61
CA PRO A 43 10.43 -7.20 6.98
C PRO A 43 11.07 -5.83 7.19
N LYS A 44 11.91 -5.70 8.19
CA LYS A 44 12.55 -4.43 8.58
C LYS A 44 13.30 -3.78 7.44
N GLY A 45 12.88 -2.59 7.05
CA GLY A 45 13.47 -1.83 5.94
C GLY A 45 13.16 -2.40 4.55
N PHE A 46 12.19 -3.30 4.41
CA PHE A 46 11.83 -3.90 3.13
C PHE A 46 10.31 -3.97 2.97
N GLY A 47 9.74 -3.04 2.24
CA GLY A 47 8.30 -3.03 1.95
C GLY A 47 7.94 -4.14 0.96
N CYS A 48 7.21 -5.13 1.43
CA CYS A 48 6.63 -6.19 0.59
C CYS A 48 5.31 -6.69 1.20
N ALA A 49 4.45 -7.27 0.35
CA ALA A 49 3.30 -8.05 0.78
C ALA A 49 3.76 -9.46 1.26
N GLY A 50 2.95 -10.48 1.15
CA GLY A 50 3.36 -11.86 1.45
C GLY A 50 3.33 -12.24 2.93
N MET A 51 3.38 -11.29 3.86
CA MET A 51 3.39 -11.56 5.30
C MET A 51 2.14 -12.30 5.80
N ASN A 52 1.00 -12.15 5.14
CA ASN A 52 -0.19 -12.93 5.44
C ASN A 52 0.03 -14.44 5.22
N GLY A 53 0.83 -14.82 4.21
CA GLY A 53 1.20 -16.21 3.98
C GLY A 53 2.08 -16.75 5.10
N ILE A 54 3.00 -15.95 5.60
CA ILE A 54 3.85 -16.30 6.74
C ILE A 54 3.00 -16.53 8.01
N ASN A 55 2.06 -15.63 8.28
CA ASN A 55 1.12 -15.77 9.40
C ASN A 55 0.25 -17.03 9.25
N SER A 56 -0.27 -17.27 8.04
CA SER A 56 -1.09 -18.45 7.75
C SER A 56 -0.32 -19.77 7.88
N ALA A 57 1.00 -19.74 7.67
CA ALA A 57 1.87 -20.89 7.92
C ALA A 57 2.16 -21.14 9.41
N GLY A 58 1.69 -20.25 10.29
CA GLY A 58 1.78 -20.42 11.73
C GLY A 58 2.93 -19.67 12.41
N ALA A 59 3.51 -18.67 11.74
CA ALA A 59 4.53 -17.82 12.38
C ALA A 59 4.01 -17.15 13.65
N HIS A 60 4.90 -16.89 14.59
CA HIS A 60 4.58 -16.19 15.84
C HIS A 60 5.16 -14.78 15.85
N GLU A 61 4.33 -13.82 16.17
CA GLU A 61 4.77 -12.43 16.40
C GLU A 61 5.32 -12.27 17.82
N LEU A 62 6.57 -11.79 17.91
CA LEU A 62 7.24 -11.53 19.18
C LEU A 62 7.53 -10.05 19.34
N ASN A 63 7.38 -9.54 20.56
CA ASN A 63 7.81 -8.21 20.95
C ASN A 63 9.32 -8.18 21.28
N ALA A 64 9.85 -7.03 21.69
CA ALA A 64 11.25 -6.87 22.07
C ALA A 64 11.65 -7.69 23.30
N LEU A 65 10.69 -8.14 24.10
CA LEU A 65 10.92 -9.01 25.27
C LEU A 65 10.94 -10.50 24.90
N GLY A 66 10.71 -10.82 23.61
CA GLY A 66 10.58 -12.20 23.13
C GLY A 66 9.23 -12.86 23.44
N GLU A 67 8.25 -12.09 23.81
CA GLU A 67 6.91 -12.58 24.17
C GLU A 67 6.00 -12.63 22.93
N ARG A 68 5.29 -13.73 22.76
CA ARG A 68 4.20 -13.84 21.79
C ARG A 68 2.97 -13.12 22.33
N PHE A 69 2.66 -11.96 21.80
CA PHE A 69 1.70 -11.03 22.40
C PHE A 69 0.31 -11.03 21.76
N MET A 70 0.15 -11.52 20.53
CA MET A 70 -1.11 -11.39 19.78
C MET A 70 -2.32 -12.02 20.47
N GLY A 71 -2.12 -13.05 21.31
CA GLY A 71 -3.18 -13.66 22.13
C GLY A 71 -3.84 -12.70 23.13
N ARG A 72 -3.22 -11.56 23.46
CA ARG A 72 -3.79 -10.50 24.31
C ARG A 72 -4.86 -9.67 23.56
N TYR A 73 -4.80 -9.66 22.25
CA TYR A 73 -5.62 -8.80 21.40
C TYR A 73 -6.70 -9.55 20.63
N HIS A 74 -6.42 -10.81 20.26
CA HIS A 74 -7.39 -11.62 19.53
C HIS A 74 -7.18 -13.11 19.76
N PRO A 75 -8.26 -13.92 19.92
CA PRO A 75 -8.15 -15.37 20.17
C PRO A 75 -7.54 -16.17 19.01
N MET A 76 -7.63 -15.66 17.77
CA MET A 76 -6.97 -16.27 16.61
C MET A 76 -5.49 -15.87 16.48
N MET A 77 -4.95 -15.12 17.42
CA MET A 77 -3.55 -14.66 17.44
C MET A 77 -3.14 -14.02 16.11
N GLU A 78 -2.06 -14.44 15.48
CA GLU A 78 -1.53 -13.88 14.22
C GLU A 78 -2.43 -14.12 13.00
N ASN A 79 -3.36 -15.05 13.09
CA ASN A 79 -4.38 -15.28 12.05
C ASN A 79 -5.63 -14.38 12.22
N CYS A 80 -5.58 -13.41 13.11
CA CYS A 80 -6.67 -12.46 13.32
C CYS A 80 -6.86 -11.52 12.11
N PRO A 81 -8.01 -10.85 12.01
CA PRO A 81 -8.18 -9.78 11.04
C PRO A 81 -7.10 -8.70 11.20
N ARG A 82 -6.61 -8.18 10.08
CA ARG A 82 -5.47 -7.26 9.98
C ARG A 82 -5.50 -6.10 11.00
N GLN A 83 -6.65 -5.50 11.22
CA GLN A 83 -6.79 -4.38 12.14
C GLN A 83 -6.41 -4.73 13.59
N PHE A 84 -6.62 -5.97 14.02
CA PHE A 84 -6.20 -6.43 15.35
C PHE A 84 -4.70 -6.70 15.41
N GLN A 85 -4.12 -7.24 14.35
CA GLN A 85 -2.68 -7.44 14.28
C GLN A 85 -1.93 -6.11 14.32
N VAL A 86 -2.29 -5.18 13.44
CA VAL A 86 -1.69 -3.86 13.41
C VAL A 86 -1.92 -3.10 14.72
N GLY A 87 -3.15 -3.11 15.23
CA GLY A 87 -3.51 -2.46 16.48
C GLY A 87 -2.77 -3.05 17.69
N GLY A 88 -2.64 -4.36 17.75
CA GLY A 88 -1.89 -5.06 18.81
C GLY A 88 -0.41 -4.71 18.79
N THR A 89 0.22 -4.74 17.62
CA THR A 89 1.64 -4.37 17.47
C THR A 89 1.87 -2.88 17.80
N TYR A 90 0.99 -1.99 17.34
CA TYR A 90 1.06 -0.57 17.71
C TYR A 90 0.91 -0.37 19.23
N GLN A 91 -0.02 -1.10 19.88
CA GLN A 91 -0.20 -1.02 21.31
C GLN A 91 1.05 -1.50 22.08
N GLN A 92 1.72 -2.56 21.61
CA GLN A 92 3.00 -2.99 22.18
C GLN A 92 4.06 -1.89 22.06
N GLN A 93 4.08 -1.15 20.95
CA GLN A 93 4.98 -0.02 20.80
C GLN A 93 4.67 1.11 21.79
N VAL A 94 3.40 1.44 22.00
CA VAL A 94 2.96 2.45 22.98
C VAL A 94 3.31 2.03 24.42
N GLU A 95 3.22 0.74 24.72
CA GLU A 95 3.60 0.17 26.01
C GLU A 95 5.13 0.08 26.24
N GLY A 96 5.94 0.40 25.22
CA GLY A 96 7.40 0.32 25.29
C GLY A 96 7.97 -1.09 25.13
N ASN A 97 7.18 -2.04 24.67
CA ASN A 97 7.57 -3.43 24.41
C ASN A 97 8.13 -3.66 22.99
N GLY A 98 8.36 -2.62 22.24
CA GLY A 98 8.96 -2.63 20.89
C GLY A 98 8.98 -1.24 20.29
N PRO A 99 9.60 -1.04 19.11
CA PRO A 99 10.42 -2.01 18.38
C PRO A 99 11.71 -2.39 19.15
N PRO A 100 12.39 -3.49 18.76
CA PRO A 100 12.14 -4.34 17.60
C PRO A 100 10.97 -5.33 17.81
N PHE A 101 10.34 -5.72 16.69
CA PHE A 101 9.41 -6.83 16.63
C PHE A 101 9.98 -7.94 15.76
N TYR A 102 9.56 -9.17 15.97
CA TYR A 102 10.10 -10.31 15.25
C TYR A 102 9.00 -11.25 14.80
N MET A 103 9.24 -11.90 13.66
CA MET A 103 8.46 -13.03 13.19
C MET A 103 9.26 -14.30 13.41
N GLU A 104 8.82 -15.14 14.37
CA GLU A 104 9.45 -16.40 14.72
C GLU A 104 8.83 -17.53 13.88
N MET A 105 9.66 -18.25 13.15
CA MET A 105 9.24 -19.28 12.20
C MET A 105 9.97 -20.61 12.39
N ARG A 106 10.99 -20.71 13.25
CA ARG A 106 11.84 -21.92 13.39
C ARG A 106 11.11 -23.19 13.84
N HIS A 107 9.89 -23.04 14.35
CA HIS A 107 9.03 -24.19 14.71
C HIS A 107 8.23 -24.73 13.51
N ILE A 108 8.25 -24.06 12.37
CA ILE A 108 7.61 -24.48 11.12
C ILE A 108 8.51 -25.52 10.45
N ASP A 109 7.92 -26.52 9.78
CA ASP A 109 8.68 -27.56 9.09
C ASP A 109 9.58 -26.99 7.96
N ALA A 110 10.66 -27.69 7.69
CA ALA A 110 11.70 -27.21 6.77
C ALA A 110 11.22 -27.05 5.30
N GLU A 111 10.22 -27.82 4.87
CA GLU A 111 9.66 -27.71 3.52
C GLU A 111 8.84 -26.43 3.41
N SER A 112 7.97 -26.17 4.37
CA SER A 112 7.18 -24.94 4.47
C SER A 112 8.06 -23.70 4.59
N LEU A 113 9.10 -23.71 5.43
CA LEU A 113 10.06 -22.60 5.53
C LEU A 113 10.75 -22.31 4.20
N ARG A 114 11.17 -23.36 3.50
CA ARG A 114 11.77 -23.19 2.16
C ARG A 114 10.80 -22.59 1.16
N HIS A 115 9.55 -23.07 1.18
CA HIS A 115 8.51 -22.51 0.31
C HIS A 115 8.25 -21.03 0.63
N LEU A 116 8.15 -20.67 1.90
CA LEU A 116 7.94 -19.27 2.32
C LEU A 116 9.09 -18.37 1.84
N GLN A 117 10.33 -18.76 2.11
CA GLN A 117 11.50 -17.91 1.84
C GLN A 117 11.85 -17.82 0.37
N TYR A 118 11.75 -18.94 -0.39
CA TYR A 118 12.27 -19.02 -1.75
C TYR A 118 11.18 -19.04 -2.84
N THR A 119 9.91 -19.08 -2.47
CA THR A 119 8.81 -19.10 -3.43
C THR A 119 7.78 -18.01 -3.15
N LEU A 120 7.19 -18.02 -1.96
CA LEU A 120 6.11 -17.10 -1.62
C LEU A 120 6.58 -15.63 -1.60
N MET A 121 7.59 -15.34 -0.79
CA MET A 121 8.09 -13.97 -0.63
C MET A 121 8.71 -13.39 -1.91
N PRO A 122 9.57 -14.13 -2.66
CA PRO A 122 10.05 -13.66 -3.95
C PRO A 122 8.98 -13.54 -5.02
N GLY A 123 7.93 -14.38 -4.96
CA GLY A 123 6.77 -14.28 -5.84
C GLY A 123 6.00 -12.97 -5.67
N ASP A 124 6.00 -12.43 -4.46
CA ASP A 124 5.43 -11.12 -4.15
C ASP A 124 6.38 -9.97 -4.53
N LYS A 125 7.66 -10.10 -4.18
CA LYS A 125 8.70 -9.12 -4.51
C LYS A 125 10.04 -9.81 -4.78
N ALA A 126 10.44 -9.89 -6.04
CA ALA A 126 11.61 -10.64 -6.50
C ALA A 126 12.92 -10.28 -5.76
N THR A 127 13.09 -9.02 -5.36
CA THR A 127 14.28 -8.56 -4.62
C THR A 127 14.30 -9.00 -3.14
N PHE A 128 13.36 -9.82 -2.71
CA PHE A 128 13.35 -10.33 -1.34
C PHE A 128 14.58 -11.21 -1.02
N LEU A 129 15.06 -12.00 -1.99
CA LEU A 129 16.26 -12.81 -1.80
C LEU A 129 17.51 -11.96 -1.64
N ASP A 130 17.64 -10.88 -2.41
CA ASP A 130 18.75 -9.92 -2.26
C ASP A 130 18.72 -9.28 -0.87
N TYR A 131 17.52 -8.94 -0.38
CA TYR A 131 17.34 -8.45 0.98
C TYR A 131 17.78 -9.47 2.02
N CYS A 132 17.38 -10.74 1.88
CA CYS A 132 17.80 -11.81 2.80
C CYS A 132 19.32 -11.98 2.82
N GLU A 133 19.97 -12.00 1.67
CA GLU A 133 21.42 -12.11 1.56
C GLU A 133 22.11 -10.93 2.24
N GLN A 134 21.71 -9.69 1.94
CA GLN A 134 22.29 -8.47 2.49
C GLN A 134 22.12 -8.33 4.00
N ARG A 135 21.04 -8.86 4.56
CA ARG A 135 20.68 -8.76 5.98
C ARG A 135 20.93 -10.01 6.78
N GLY A 136 21.40 -11.09 6.15
CA GLY A 136 21.58 -12.38 6.79
C GLY A 136 20.28 -13.00 7.28
N VAL A 137 19.16 -12.78 6.58
CA VAL A 137 17.84 -13.32 6.96
C VAL A 137 17.72 -14.75 6.45
N ASP A 138 17.51 -15.67 7.38
CA ASP A 138 17.23 -17.07 7.11
C ASP A 138 16.16 -17.56 8.11
N PHE A 139 14.99 -17.90 7.61
CA PHE A 139 13.83 -18.29 8.40
C PHE A 139 14.06 -19.53 9.27
N ALA A 140 15.02 -20.38 8.89
CA ALA A 140 15.36 -21.59 9.63
C ALA A 140 16.28 -21.34 10.83
N THR A 141 17.04 -20.25 10.81
CA THR A 141 18.11 -20.02 11.80
C THR A 141 17.80 -18.94 12.83
N ALA A 142 17.04 -17.92 12.45
CA ALA A 142 16.71 -16.81 13.34
C ALA A 142 15.33 -16.21 13.03
N PRO A 143 14.68 -15.58 14.05
CA PRO A 143 13.48 -14.78 13.81
C PRO A 143 13.80 -13.62 12.88
N MET A 144 12.89 -13.30 11.97
CA MET A 144 13.02 -12.15 11.09
C MET A 144 12.52 -10.88 11.80
N GLU A 145 13.36 -9.84 11.86
CA GLU A 145 12.91 -8.53 12.35
C GLU A 145 11.87 -7.94 11.41
N VAL A 146 10.78 -7.43 12.00
CA VAL A 146 9.63 -6.88 11.27
C VAL A 146 9.22 -5.52 11.84
N GLU A 147 8.48 -4.77 11.06
CA GLU A 147 7.99 -3.45 11.45
C GLU A 147 6.59 -3.18 10.91
N LEU A 148 5.91 -2.22 11.53
CA LEU A 148 4.65 -1.70 11.00
C LEU A 148 4.89 -1.05 9.63
N SER A 149 3.95 -1.23 8.74
CA SER A 149 4.03 -0.64 7.39
C SER A 149 2.71 -0.02 6.98
N GLU A 150 2.76 0.79 5.94
CA GLU A 150 1.60 1.44 5.35
C GLU A 150 1.38 0.93 3.93
N ILE A 151 0.13 0.65 3.57
CA ILE A 151 -0.21 0.23 2.20
C ILE A 151 -0.46 1.49 1.36
N GLU A 152 -1.48 2.26 1.76
CA GLU A 152 -2.00 3.36 0.95
C GLU A 152 -2.94 4.26 1.75
N PHE A 153 -3.30 5.39 1.15
CA PHE A 153 -4.45 6.17 1.56
C PHE A 153 -5.74 5.57 0.99
N SER A 154 -6.82 5.64 1.74
CA SER A 154 -8.16 5.31 1.26
C SER A 154 -8.81 6.47 0.49
N GLY A 155 -8.05 7.53 0.20
CA GLY A 155 -8.52 8.68 -0.56
C GLY A 155 -8.97 8.29 -1.97
N MET A 156 -10.10 8.83 -2.40
CA MET A 156 -10.63 8.62 -3.73
C MET A 156 -11.49 9.80 -4.16
N LEU A 157 -11.79 9.89 -5.45
CA LEU A 157 -12.81 10.81 -5.93
C LEU A 157 -14.17 10.34 -5.44
N ALA A 158 -15.00 11.27 -4.99
CA ALA A 158 -16.42 11.01 -4.77
C ALA A 158 -17.08 10.67 -6.12
N THR A 159 -17.78 9.55 -6.19
CA THR A 159 -18.44 9.09 -7.42
C THR A 159 -19.82 8.55 -7.13
N ASP A 160 -20.66 8.60 -8.16
CA ASP A 160 -21.94 7.90 -8.19
C ASP A 160 -21.76 6.40 -8.54
N ASP A 161 -22.89 5.69 -8.70
CA ASP A 161 -22.91 4.27 -9.08
C ASP A 161 -22.39 4.00 -10.51
N GLY A 162 -22.29 5.02 -11.34
CA GLY A 162 -21.71 4.98 -12.68
C GLY A 162 -20.23 5.36 -12.71
N PHE A 163 -19.61 5.55 -11.53
CA PHE A 163 -18.24 6.01 -11.35
C PHE A 163 -17.95 7.42 -11.93
N ARG A 164 -18.99 8.25 -12.06
CA ARG A 164 -18.86 9.66 -12.43
C ARG A 164 -18.42 10.45 -11.21
N SER A 165 -17.44 11.33 -11.38
CA SER A 165 -17.10 12.29 -10.34
C SER A 165 -18.12 13.43 -10.26
N THR A 166 -17.91 14.37 -9.36
CA THR A 166 -18.69 15.60 -9.27
C THR A 166 -18.41 16.58 -10.43
N VAL A 167 -17.38 16.31 -11.22
CA VAL A 167 -17.04 17.09 -12.41
C VAL A 167 -17.50 16.35 -13.67
N PRO A 168 -18.35 16.96 -14.51
CA PRO A 168 -18.80 16.34 -15.75
C PRO A 168 -17.63 15.93 -16.66
N GLY A 169 -17.67 14.70 -17.17
CA GLY A 169 -16.63 14.15 -18.04
C GLY A 169 -15.42 13.57 -17.29
N LEU A 170 -15.36 13.66 -15.96
CA LEU A 170 -14.32 13.05 -15.15
C LEU A 170 -14.88 11.81 -14.41
N TYR A 171 -14.21 10.68 -14.60
CA TYR A 171 -14.61 9.37 -14.05
C TYR A 171 -13.48 8.77 -13.21
N ASN A 172 -13.84 7.96 -12.21
CA ASN A 172 -12.88 7.20 -11.44
C ASN A 172 -12.95 5.70 -11.79
N GLY A 173 -12.01 5.21 -12.55
CA GLY A 173 -11.93 3.80 -12.94
C GLY A 173 -11.25 2.87 -11.92
N CYS A 174 -10.79 3.38 -10.78
CA CYS A 174 -10.07 2.59 -9.77
C CYS A 174 -10.65 2.87 -8.38
N VAL A 175 -11.83 2.31 -8.11
CA VAL A 175 -12.54 2.52 -6.82
C VAL A 175 -12.26 1.40 -5.83
N PHE A 176 -11.98 0.19 -6.30
CA PHE A 176 -11.71 -0.97 -5.46
C PHE A 176 -10.22 -1.31 -5.44
N TYR A 177 -9.70 -1.66 -4.27
CA TYR A 177 -8.28 -1.85 -3.99
C TYR A 177 -7.69 -3.21 -4.47
N THR A 178 -8.38 -3.92 -5.33
CA THR A 178 -7.92 -5.19 -5.91
C THR A 178 -7.85 -5.13 -7.42
N PHE A 179 -7.00 -5.96 -8.05
CA PHE A 179 -6.93 -6.01 -9.50
C PHE A 179 -8.30 -6.29 -10.15
N SER A 180 -9.01 -7.29 -9.68
CA SER A 180 -10.33 -7.63 -10.19
C SER A 180 -11.35 -6.51 -9.94
N GLY A 181 -11.34 -5.91 -8.75
CA GLY A 181 -12.20 -4.77 -8.43
C GLY A 181 -11.92 -3.56 -9.31
N SER A 182 -10.64 -3.22 -9.52
CA SER A 182 -10.23 -2.12 -10.39
C SER A 182 -10.57 -2.38 -11.86
N MET A 183 -10.45 -3.64 -12.32
CA MET A 183 -10.90 -4.01 -13.67
C MET A 183 -12.41 -3.83 -13.85
N CYS A 184 -13.21 -4.26 -12.86
CA CYS A 184 -14.66 -4.09 -12.90
C CYS A 184 -15.07 -2.62 -12.87
N SER A 185 -14.52 -1.82 -11.94
CA SER A 185 -14.83 -0.39 -11.86
C SER A 185 -14.36 0.37 -13.09
N GLY A 186 -13.16 0.04 -13.62
CA GLY A 186 -12.66 0.63 -14.86
C GLY A 186 -13.53 0.33 -16.07
N TYR A 187 -14.02 -0.91 -16.18
CA TYR A 187 -14.96 -1.28 -17.24
C TYR A 187 -16.27 -0.50 -17.14
N LEU A 188 -16.84 -0.42 -15.94
CA LEU A 188 -18.11 0.29 -15.72
C LEU A 188 -17.96 1.80 -15.91
N ALA A 189 -16.89 2.39 -15.40
CA ALA A 189 -16.55 3.80 -15.64
C ALA A 189 -16.39 4.10 -17.14
N GLY A 190 -15.68 3.22 -17.85
CA GLY A 190 -15.51 3.33 -19.30
C GLY A 190 -16.84 3.25 -20.07
N ARG A 191 -17.75 2.37 -19.64
CA ARG A 191 -19.10 2.31 -20.23
C ARG A 191 -19.90 3.60 -20.00
N SER A 192 -19.86 4.13 -18.78
CA SER A 192 -20.50 5.41 -18.44
C SER A 192 -19.92 6.53 -19.31
N ALA A 193 -18.61 6.63 -19.38
CA ALA A 193 -17.93 7.63 -20.22
C ALA A 193 -18.32 7.51 -21.70
N ALA A 194 -18.31 6.30 -22.25
CA ALA A 194 -18.68 6.05 -23.65
C ALA A 194 -20.14 6.39 -23.96
N SER A 195 -21.06 6.14 -23.00
CA SER A 195 -22.47 6.45 -23.18
C SER A 195 -22.77 7.96 -23.14
N GLU A 196 -21.90 8.73 -22.54
CA GLU A 196 -22.04 10.18 -22.36
C GLU A 196 -21.09 10.97 -23.28
N ALA A 197 -20.22 10.28 -24.02
CA ALA A 197 -19.29 10.91 -24.94
C ALA A 197 -20.09 11.65 -26.03
N GLY A 198 -20.08 12.98 -25.96
CA GLY A 198 -20.53 13.88 -27.00
C GLY A 198 -19.45 14.07 -28.06
N ALA A 199 -19.63 15.10 -28.89
CA ALA A 199 -18.56 15.56 -29.75
C ALA A 199 -17.33 15.94 -28.92
N VAL A 200 -16.15 15.58 -29.40
CA VAL A 200 -14.89 15.98 -28.75
C VAL A 200 -14.90 17.52 -28.66
N PRO A 201 -14.69 18.11 -27.48
CA PRO A 201 -14.61 19.56 -27.38
C PRO A 201 -13.53 20.11 -28.30
N ASP A 202 -13.81 21.25 -28.91
CA ASP A 202 -12.79 22.01 -29.63
C ASP A 202 -11.72 22.42 -28.58
N LEU A 203 -10.50 21.97 -28.80
CA LEU A 203 -9.36 22.30 -27.94
C LEU A 203 -8.60 23.53 -28.44
N ASP A 204 -9.09 24.16 -29.49
CA ASP A 204 -8.49 25.39 -30.04
C ASP A 204 -8.56 26.50 -28.98
N GLY A 205 -7.41 27.09 -28.70
CA GLY A 205 -7.27 28.14 -27.69
C GLY A 205 -6.69 27.67 -26.33
N LEU A 206 -6.47 26.37 -26.12
CA LEU A 206 -5.81 25.86 -24.92
C LEU A 206 -4.28 25.85 -25.01
N GLU A 207 -3.68 26.20 -26.15
CA GLU A 207 -2.24 26.15 -26.34
C GLU A 207 -1.48 26.99 -25.31
N ALA A 208 -2.01 28.17 -24.99
CA ALA A 208 -1.40 29.07 -24.02
C ALA A 208 -1.44 28.51 -22.59
N GLU A 209 -2.53 27.86 -22.23
CA GLU A 209 -2.70 27.20 -20.92
C GLU A 209 -1.80 25.96 -20.82
N ILE A 210 -1.74 25.16 -21.87
CA ILE A 210 -0.85 23.98 -21.95
C ILE A 210 0.61 24.41 -21.80
N GLU A 211 1.02 25.49 -22.47
CA GLU A 211 2.40 25.97 -22.39
C GLU A 211 2.72 26.58 -21.04
N ALA A 212 1.78 27.29 -20.42
CA ALA A 212 1.91 27.80 -19.07
C ALA A 212 2.08 26.66 -18.06
N GLU A 213 1.31 25.58 -18.17
CA GLU A 213 1.41 24.41 -17.29
C GLU A 213 2.72 23.63 -17.52
N ARG A 214 3.16 23.47 -18.77
CA ARG A 214 4.48 22.93 -19.08
C ARG A 214 5.60 23.72 -18.43
N ALA A 215 5.55 25.05 -18.51
CA ALA A 215 6.51 25.94 -17.88
C ALA A 215 6.49 25.79 -16.36
N ARG A 216 5.31 25.68 -15.73
CA ARG A 216 5.15 25.47 -14.30
C ARG A 216 5.79 24.15 -13.85
N ILE A 217 5.56 23.06 -14.59
CA ILE A 217 6.14 21.73 -14.29
C ILE A 217 7.67 21.74 -14.47
N ALA A 218 8.17 22.45 -15.47
CA ALA A 218 9.60 22.52 -15.76
C ALA A 218 10.37 23.47 -14.83
N ALA A 219 9.71 24.43 -14.19
CA ALA A 219 10.36 25.45 -13.37
C ALA A 219 11.27 24.89 -12.25
N PRO A 220 10.91 23.82 -11.51
CA PRO A 220 11.80 23.24 -10.50
C PRO A 220 13.06 22.59 -11.06
N LEU A 221 13.10 22.30 -12.38
CA LEU A 221 14.23 21.68 -13.06
C LEU A 221 15.20 22.73 -13.63
N ALA A 222 14.82 24.01 -13.59
CA ALA A 222 15.70 25.08 -14.03
C ALA A 222 16.93 25.18 -13.11
N PRO A 223 18.15 25.43 -13.66
CA PRO A 223 19.33 25.62 -12.86
C PRO A 223 19.11 26.75 -11.85
N ARG A 224 19.35 26.48 -10.58
CA ARG A 224 19.40 27.53 -9.57
C ARG A 224 20.71 28.28 -9.78
N GLY A 225 20.60 29.56 -10.20
CA GLY A 225 21.75 30.44 -10.33
C GLY A 225 22.49 30.68 -9.01
#